data_e03b3097a90339022d57fef91d4a0918
#
_entry.id   e03b3097a90339022d57fef91d4a0918
#
_cell.length_a   1.000
_cell.length_b   1.000
_cell.length_c   1.000
_cell.angle_alpha   90.00
_cell.angle_beta   90.00
_cell.angle_gamma   90.00
#
_symmetry.space_group_name_H-M   'P 1'
#
loop_
_entity.id
_entity.type
_entity.pdbx_description
1 polymer ?
#
loop_
_entity_poly.entity_id
_entity_poly.type
_entity_poly.pdbx_seq_one_letter_code
_entity_poly.pdbx_strand_id
1 'polypeptide(L)'
;MAKHLSEFVSNYQEETMKTLVIYFSRTGENYVNGKTVFIEKGNTQLVAEFIGEAAGADLFQIERVPDYPEDYMECTKVAREEMKTNARPELREYLKDVSEYENIVAAFPCWWGNCPNVMLSQLEKLDLRGKKIFPVITHEGSGAGKSEKTLKKACKGAKVMKALAIHGGEAVDSEEMIKAWARANLK
;
A
#
# COMPACT_ATOMS: atom_id res chain seq x y z
N MET A 1 51.41 -7.68 23.04
CA MET A 1 50.77 -7.46 21.72
C MET A 1 49.40 -8.14 21.67
N ALA A 2 48.45 -7.71 22.49
CA ALA A 2 47.11 -8.31 22.50
C ALA A 2 46.03 -7.32 23.00
N LYS A 3 46.11 -6.04 22.62
CA LYS A 3 45.17 -5.00 23.05
C LYS A 3 44.56 -4.17 21.91
N HIS A 4 44.74 -4.56 20.63
CA HIS A 4 44.27 -3.77 19.48
C HIS A 4 43.27 -4.50 18.57
N LEU A 5 42.73 -5.64 18.97
CA LEU A 5 41.77 -6.41 18.20
C LEU A 5 40.32 -6.35 18.73
N SER A 6 40.07 -5.70 19.86
CA SER A 6 38.73 -5.62 20.47
C SER A 6 37.91 -4.37 20.12
N GLU A 7 38.50 -3.39 19.43
CA GLU A 7 37.79 -2.15 19.09
C GLU A 7 37.20 -2.10 17.67
N PHE A 8 37.41 -3.14 16.86
CA PHE A 8 36.92 -3.18 15.47
C PHE A 8 35.64 -3.98 15.27
N VAL A 9 35.01 -4.51 16.29
CA VAL A 9 33.79 -5.36 16.22
C VAL A 9 32.50 -4.63 16.64
N SER A 10 32.57 -3.34 16.93
CA SER A 10 31.40 -2.60 17.45
C SER A 10 31.04 -1.46 16.54
N ASN A 11 30.50 -1.70 15.36
CA ASN A 11 29.65 -0.73 14.63
C ASN A 11 29.10 -1.29 13.30
N TYR A 12 28.81 -2.58 13.20
CA TYR A 12 27.80 -3.04 12.27
C TYR A 12 26.45 -3.04 13.04
N GLN A 13 25.88 -1.87 13.27
CA GLN A 13 24.43 -1.79 13.31
C GLN A 13 24.00 -2.22 11.91
N GLU A 14 23.35 -3.38 11.79
CA GLU A 14 22.52 -3.66 10.64
C GLU A 14 21.59 -2.44 10.56
N GLU A 15 21.81 -1.58 9.57
CA GLU A 15 20.82 -0.56 9.19
C GLU A 15 19.57 -1.36 8.79
N THR A 16 18.68 -1.56 9.75
CA THR A 16 17.40 -2.18 9.48
C THR A 16 16.70 -1.28 8.48
N MET A 17 16.56 -1.76 7.26
CA MET A 17 15.89 -1.03 6.17
C MET A 17 14.48 -0.66 6.62
N LYS A 18 14.26 0.64 6.87
CA LYS A 18 12.95 1.11 7.29
C LYS A 18 11.93 0.91 6.17
N THR A 19 10.79 0.42 6.55
CA THR A 19 9.65 0.19 5.67
C THR A 19 8.49 1.08 6.06
N LEU A 20 7.83 1.67 5.07
CA LEU A 20 6.59 2.42 5.23
C LEU A 20 5.48 1.74 4.43
N VAL A 21 4.33 1.56 5.04
CA VAL A 21 3.10 1.13 4.36
C VAL A 21 2.22 2.35 4.11
N ILE A 22 2.12 2.79 2.87
CA ILE A 22 1.16 3.80 2.43
C ILE A 22 -0.07 3.04 1.93
N TYR A 23 -1.23 3.25 2.54
CA TYR A 23 -2.41 2.50 2.15
C TYR A 23 -3.65 3.36 2.01
N PHE A 24 -4.52 2.94 1.10
CA PHE A 24 -5.89 3.40 0.98
C PHE A 24 -6.83 2.23 1.23
N SER A 25 -7.82 2.43 2.08
CA SER A 25 -8.85 1.43 2.40
C SER A 25 -10.19 2.11 2.57
N ARG A 26 -11.27 1.38 2.32
CA ARG A 26 -12.61 1.89 2.44
C ARG A 26 -13.43 1.03 3.40
N THR A 27 -14.15 1.69 4.30
CA THR A 27 -15.20 1.13 5.17
C THR A 27 -16.58 1.34 4.54
N GLY A 28 -17.64 0.99 5.24
CA GLY A 28 -19.01 1.15 4.75
C GLY A 28 -19.42 0.02 3.80
N GLU A 29 -20.26 0.30 2.83
CA GLU A 29 -20.69 -0.69 1.85
C GLU A 29 -19.57 -1.06 0.89
N ASN A 30 -19.21 -2.34 0.87
CA ASN A 30 -18.19 -2.90 -0.01
C ASN A 30 -18.71 -4.17 -0.69
N TYR A 31 -18.19 -4.44 -1.89
CA TYR A 31 -18.44 -5.69 -2.57
C TYR A 31 -17.43 -6.73 -2.08
N VAL A 32 -17.95 -7.79 -1.44
CA VAL A 32 -17.14 -8.86 -0.83
C VAL A 32 -17.80 -10.21 -1.13
N ASN A 33 -17.07 -11.12 -1.73
CA ASN A 33 -17.55 -12.48 -2.04
C ASN A 33 -18.88 -12.49 -2.82
N GLY A 34 -19.02 -11.61 -3.80
CA GLY A 34 -20.20 -11.58 -4.66
C GLY A 34 -21.40 -10.82 -4.09
N LYS A 35 -21.26 -10.15 -2.96
CA LYS A 35 -22.36 -9.43 -2.28
C LYS A 35 -21.89 -8.06 -1.81
N THR A 36 -22.81 -7.09 -1.81
CA THR A 36 -22.59 -5.82 -1.10
C THR A 36 -22.88 -6.04 0.36
N VAL A 37 -21.87 -5.74 1.20
CA VAL A 37 -21.93 -5.87 2.65
C VAL A 37 -21.35 -4.63 3.32
N PHE A 38 -21.79 -4.32 4.52
CA PHE A 38 -21.21 -3.27 5.33
C PHE A 38 -20.02 -3.83 6.12
N ILE A 39 -18.86 -3.17 6.02
CA ILE A 39 -17.66 -3.53 6.78
C ILE A 39 -17.16 -2.35 7.59
N GLU A 40 -16.87 -2.58 8.87
CA GLU A 40 -16.34 -1.54 9.77
C GLU A 40 -14.85 -1.28 9.54
N LYS A 41 -14.11 -2.31 9.12
CA LYS A 41 -12.70 -2.22 8.77
C LYS A 41 -12.50 -2.73 7.34
N GLY A 42 -11.88 -1.92 6.49
CA GLY A 42 -11.64 -2.29 5.10
C GLY A 42 -10.57 -3.37 4.95
N ASN A 43 -10.74 -4.25 3.96
CA ASN A 43 -9.84 -5.37 3.70
C ASN A 43 -8.38 -4.93 3.49
N THR A 44 -8.15 -3.82 2.79
CA THR A 44 -6.79 -3.29 2.59
C THR A 44 -6.16 -2.80 3.89
N GLN A 45 -6.95 -2.22 4.80
CA GLN A 45 -6.47 -1.81 6.11
C GLN A 45 -6.00 -3.02 6.93
N LEU A 46 -6.78 -4.10 6.97
CA LEU A 46 -6.37 -5.35 7.64
C LEU A 46 -5.03 -5.85 7.09
N VAL A 47 -4.90 -5.90 5.78
CA VAL A 47 -3.65 -6.32 5.11
C VAL A 47 -2.48 -5.39 5.47
N ALA A 48 -2.69 -4.08 5.48
CA ALA A 48 -1.67 -3.09 5.85
C ALA A 48 -1.19 -3.28 7.30
N GLU A 49 -2.13 -3.52 8.23
CA GLU A 49 -1.82 -3.78 9.64
C GLU A 49 -1.03 -5.08 9.83
N PHE A 50 -1.38 -6.17 9.14
CA PHE A 50 -0.61 -7.43 9.19
C PHE A 50 0.83 -7.25 8.67
N ILE A 51 1.01 -6.44 7.62
CA ILE A 51 2.34 -6.11 7.09
C ILE A 51 3.11 -5.26 8.10
N GLY A 52 2.48 -4.23 8.66
CA GLY A 52 3.08 -3.34 9.65
C GLY A 52 3.59 -4.12 10.86
N GLU A 53 2.77 -5.01 11.41
CA GLU A 53 3.14 -5.87 12.53
C GLU A 53 4.32 -6.79 12.19
N ALA A 54 4.26 -7.46 11.04
CA ALA A 54 5.26 -8.47 10.68
C ALA A 54 6.62 -7.87 10.29
N ALA A 55 6.64 -6.67 9.71
CA ALA A 55 7.83 -5.99 9.23
C ALA A 55 8.34 -4.91 10.20
N GLY A 56 7.58 -4.56 11.25
CA GLY A 56 7.86 -3.39 12.09
C GLY A 56 7.78 -2.08 11.29
N ALA A 57 6.84 -2.01 10.34
CA ALA A 57 6.73 -0.90 9.41
C ALA A 57 5.80 0.20 9.95
N ASP A 58 6.14 1.45 9.62
CA ASP A 58 5.24 2.58 9.84
C ASP A 58 4.04 2.52 8.89
N LEU A 59 2.90 3.03 9.32
CA LEU A 59 1.66 3.03 8.55
C LEU A 59 1.22 4.46 8.24
N PHE A 60 0.86 4.75 6.99
CA PHE A 60 0.24 5.99 6.57
C PHE A 60 -1.03 5.72 5.78
N GLN A 61 -2.17 6.11 6.33
CA GLN A 61 -3.47 5.98 5.68
C GLN A 61 -3.74 7.19 4.79
N ILE A 62 -4.12 6.93 3.54
CA ILE A 62 -4.60 7.95 2.63
C ILE A 62 -6.09 8.16 2.85
N GLU A 63 -6.48 9.40 3.10
CA GLU A 63 -7.86 9.83 3.24
C GLU A 63 -8.19 10.92 2.21
N ARG A 64 -9.23 10.68 1.41
CA ARG A 64 -9.71 11.63 0.39
C ARG A 64 -10.57 12.74 1.03
N VAL A 65 -10.56 13.91 0.43
CA VAL A 65 -11.45 15.02 0.79
C VAL A 65 -12.25 15.48 -0.44
N PRO A 66 -13.57 15.53 -0.37
CA PRO A 66 -14.45 14.89 0.61
C PRO A 66 -14.30 13.35 0.56
N ASP A 67 -14.72 12.65 1.59
CA ASP A 67 -14.70 11.19 1.62
C ASP A 67 -15.48 10.59 0.43
N TYR A 68 -15.14 9.34 0.07
CA TYR A 68 -15.94 8.63 -0.91
C TYR A 68 -17.35 8.34 -0.36
N PRO A 69 -18.37 8.30 -1.24
CA PRO A 69 -19.71 7.91 -0.82
C PRO A 69 -19.73 6.59 -0.05
N GLU A 70 -20.55 6.51 1.00
CA GLU A 70 -20.73 5.27 1.77
C GLU A 70 -21.43 4.19 0.93
N ASP A 71 -22.41 4.59 0.13
CA ASP A 71 -23.06 3.71 -0.87
C ASP A 71 -22.05 3.17 -1.88
N TYR A 72 -22.06 1.85 -2.07
CA TYR A 72 -21.09 1.19 -2.94
C TYR A 72 -21.22 1.65 -4.40
N MET A 73 -22.44 1.73 -4.92
CA MET A 73 -22.68 2.08 -6.33
C MET A 73 -22.28 3.53 -6.63
N GLU A 74 -22.60 4.46 -5.73
CA GLU A 74 -22.18 5.86 -5.88
C GLU A 74 -20.66 5.99 -5.80
N CYS A 75 -20.01 5.27 -4.88
CA CYS A 75 -18.56 5.22 -4.80
C CYS A 75 -17.94 4.73 -6.12
N THR A 76 -18.50 3.66 -6.72
CA THR A 76 -17.97 3.14 -8.00
C THR A 76 -18.11 4.14 -9.15
N LYS A 77 -19.17 4.97 -9.17
CA LYS A 77 -19.34 6.05 -10.17
C LYS A 77 -18.28 7.13 -10.01
N VAL A 78 -18.05 7.59 -8.76
CA VAL A 78 -17.02 8.59 -8.46
C VAL A 78 -15.64 8.07 -8.87
N ALA A 79 -15.28 6.87 -8.46
CA ALA A 79 -14.00 6.25 -8.81
C ALA A 79 -13.82 6.09 -10.33
N ARG A 80 -14.89 5.75 -11.05
CA ARG A 80 -14.87 5.64 -12.52
C ARG A 80 -14.63 6.98 -13.19
N GLU A 81 -15.27 8.03 -12.68
CA GLU A 81 -15.07 9.39 -13.23
C GLU A 81 -13.67 9.90 -12.97
N GLU A 82 -13.14 9.70 -11.76
CA GLU A 82 -11.73 10.02 -11.44
C GLU A 82 -10.76 9.31 -12.40
N MET A 83 -11.00 8.04 -12.69
CA MET A 83 -10.17 7.29 -13.64
C MET A 83 -10.26 7.86 -15.06
N LYS A 84 -11.49 8.18 -15.56
CA LYS A 84 -11.68 8.72 -16.90
C LYS A 84 -11.03 10.08 -17.09
N THR A 85 -11.15 10.95 -16.09
CA THR A 85 -10.60 12.32 -16.12
C THR A 85 -9.14 12.38 -15.70
N ASN A 86 -8.57 11.24 -15.29
CA ASN A 86 -7.23 11.16 -14.70
C ASN A 86 -7.06 12.12 -13.51
N ALA A 87 -8.11 12.29 -12.72
CA ALA A 87 -8.14 13.18 -11.56
C ALA A 87 -7.10 12.77 -10.50
N ARG A 88 -6.72 13.75 -9.70
CA ARG A 88 -5.94 13.55 -8.47
C ARG A 88 -6.75 14.13 -7.31
N PRO A 89 -7.62 13.29 -6.68
CA PRO A 89 -8.43 13.74 -5.55
C PRO A 89 -7.58 14.37 -4.47
N GLU A 90 -8.12 15.41 -3.82
CA GLU A 90 -7.47 16.04 -2.67
C GLU A 90 -7.44 15.07 -1.49
N LEU A 91 -6.37 15.13 -0.72
CA LEU A 91 -6.18 14.32 0.48
C LEU A 91 -6.27 15.20 1.72
N ARG A 92 -6.77 14.62 2.82
CA ARG A 92 -6.84 15.27 4.12
C ARG A 92 -5.47 15.67 4.63
N GLU A 93 -4.49 14.79 4.40
CA GLU A 93 -3.08 14.99 4.71
C GLU A 93 -2.20 14.40 3.60
N TYR A 94 -1.06 15.04 3.40
CA TYR A 94 -0.02 14.57 2.49
C TYR A 94 1.25 14.25 3.26
N LEU A 95 1.73 13.04 3.12
CA LEU A 95 3.08 12.69 3.51
C LEU A 95 4.07 13.47 2.63
N LYS A 96 5.02 14.16 3.24
CA LYS A 96 5.92 15.07 2.54
C LYS A 96 7.29 14.48 2.28
N ASP A 97 7.75 13.61 3.17
CA ASP A 97 9.08 13.02 3.13
C ASP A 97 9.04 11.53 3.41
N VAL A 98 9.81 10.78 2.65
CA VAL A 98 10.01 9.35 2.80
C VAL A 98 11.51 8.99 2.75
N SER A 99 12.40 9.97 2.97
CA SER A 99 13.85 9.80 2.81
C SER A 99 14.42 8.68 3.67
N GLU A 100 13.88 8.49 4.87
CA GLU A 100 14.31 7.45 5.82
C GLU A 100 13.86 6.02 5.46
N TYR A 101 12.94 5.86 4.49
CA TYR A 101 12.42 4.55 4.11
C TYR A 101 13.07 4.08 2.81
N GLU A 102 13.54 2.85 2.79
CA GLU A 102 14.02 2.19 1.57
C GLU A 102 12.89 1.44 0.86
N ASN A 103 12.04 0.79 1.65
CA ASN A 103 10.91 0.02 1.17
C ASN A 103 9.60 0.78 1.40
N ILE A 104 8.81 0.93 0.35
CA ILE A 104 7.46 1.50 0.40
C ILE A 104 6.48 0.43 -0.05
N VAL A 105 5.61 0.02 0.84
CA VAL A 105 4.45 -0.80 0.47
C VAL A 105 3.34 0.13 0.04
N ALA A 106 2.83 -0.05 -1.18
CA ALA A 106 1.65 0.66 -1.68
C ALA A 106 0.46 -0.31 -1.64
N ALA A 107 -0.39 -0.19 -0.61
CA ALA A 107 -1.51 -1.09 -0.41
C ALA A 107 -2.85 -0.41 -0.74
N PHE A 108 -3.67 -1.05 -1.61
CA PHE A 108 -4.92 -0.46 -2.08
C PHE A 108 -5.88 -1.51 -2.69
N PRO A 109 -7.19 -1.21 -2.73
CA PRO A 109 -8.13 -2.04 -3.46
C PRO A 109 -8.00 -1.83 -4.97
N CYS A 110 -8.12 -2.89 -5.75
CA CYS A 110 -8.14 -2.82 -7.21
C CYS A 110 -9.47 -2.23 -7.70
N TRP A 111 -9.47 -0.98 -8.10
CA TRP A 111 -10.65 -0.31 -8.62
C TRP A 111 -10.62 -0.21 -10.14
N TRP A 112 -11.69 -0.68 -10.78
CA TRP A 112 -11.77 -0.73 -12.24
C TRP A 112 -10.57 -1.37 -12.92
N GLY A 113 -10.01 -2.41 -12.28
CA GLY A 113 -8.83 -3.14 -12.76
C GLY A 113 -7.54 -2.35 -12.66
N ASN A 114 -7.44 -1.37 -11.77
CA ASN A 114 -6.26 -0.52 -11.64
C ASN A 114 -6.06 0.02 -10.21
N CYS A 115 -4.92 0.68 -10.00
CA CYS A 115 -4.64 1.49 -8.83
C CYS A 115 -5.62 2.68 -8.77
N PRO A 116 -6.29 2.92 -7.63
CA PRO A 116 -7.18 4.08 -7.47
C PRO A 116 -6.42 5.41 -7.59
N ASN A 117 -7.09 6.41 -8.18
CA ASN A 117 -6.46 7.71 -8.39
C ASN A 117 -6.06 8.42 -7.10
N VAL A 118 -6.77 8.17 -6.00
CA VAL A 118 -6.43 8.70 -4.67
C VAL A 118 -5.04 8.25 -4.20
N MET A 119 -4.60 7.04 -4.53
CA MET A 119 -3.23 6.58 -4.28
C MET A 119 -2.21 7.40 -5.08
N LEU A 120 -2.52 7.68 -6.33
CA LEU A 120 -1.65 8.47 -7.21
C LEU A 120 -1.50 9.91 -6.72
N SER A 121 -2.56 10.47 -6.08
CA SER A 121 -2.52 11.80 -5.44
C SER A 121 -1.38 11.93 -4.42
N GLN A 122 -1.08 10.85 -3.69
CA GLN A 122 0.02 10.82 -2.73
C GLN A 122 1.35 10.46 -3.39
N LEU A 123 1.38 9.34 -4.13
CA LEU A 123 2.63 8.76 -4.62
C LEU A 123 3.37 9.69 -5.59
N GLU A 124 2.65 10.45 -6.43
CA GLU A 124 3.25 11.38 -7.40
C GLU A 124 3.87 12.63 -6.75
N LYS A 125 3.59 12.88 -5.46
CA LYS A 125 4.18 14.00 -4.70
C LYS A 125 5.45 13.64 -3.93
N LEU A 126 5.81 12.35 -3.88
CA LEU A 126 6.96 11.87 -3.15
C LEU A 126 8.20 11.73 -4.04
N ASP A 127 9.35 11.97 -3.47
CA ASP A 127 10.62 11.58 -4.10
C ASP A 127 10.88 10.09 -3.82
N LEU A 128 10.55 9.27 -4.81
CA LEU A 128 10.66 7.81 -4.71
C LEU A 128 11.91 7.26 -5.41
N ARG A 129 12.84 8.11 -5.84
CA ARG A 129 14.05 7.69 -6.53
C ARG A 129 14.90 6.75 -5.66
N GLY A 130 15.31 5.63 -6.26
CA GLY A 130 16.12 4.61 -5.58
C GLY A 130 15.36 3.70 -4.62
N LYS A 131 14.09 3.97 -4.34
CA LYS A 131 13.26 3.17 -3.44
C LYS A 131 12.66 1.95 -4.11
N LYS A 132 12.31 0.95 -3.30
CA LYS A 132 11.55 -0.23 -3.74
C LYS A 132 10.08 -0.04 -3.42
N ILE A 133 9.22 -0.17 -4.41
CA ILE A 133 7.76 -0.09 -4.23
C ILE A 133 7.19 -1.50 -4.31
N PHE A 134 6.53 -1.93 -3.26
CA PHE A 134 5.86 -3.22 -3.14
C PHE A 134 4.34 -3.03 -3.26
N PRO A 135 3.74 -3.28 -4.42
CA PRO A 135 2.29 -3.20 -4.56
C PRO A 135 1.62 -4.34 -3.80
N VAL A 136 0.66 -4.01 -2.94
CA VAL A 136 -0.20 -4.98 -2.26
C VAL A 136 -1.64 -4.63 -2.56
N ILE A 137 -2.36 -5.54 -3.20
CA ILE A 137 -3.62 -5.22 -3.85
C ILE A 137 -4.71 -6.17 -3.38
N THR A 138 -5.74 -5.63 -2.75
CA THR A 138 -6.97 -6.38 -2.46
C THR A 138 -7.92 -6.30 -3.68
N HIS A 139 -8.61 -7.37 -4.00
CA HIS A 139 -9.49 -7.43 -5.17
C HIS A 139 -10.63 -8.43 -4.98
N GLU A 140 -11.66 -8.32 -5.80
CA GLU A 140 -12.79 -9.27 -5.85
C GLU A 140 -12.83 -9.96 -7.24
N GLY A 141 -11.71 -10.61 -7.61
CA GLY A 141 -11.60 -11.39 -8.85
C GLY A 141 -10.75 -10.77 -9.95
N SER A 142 -10.37 -9.47 -9.87
CA SER A 142 -9.59 -8.81 -10.93
C SER A 142 -8.07 -9.03 -10.84
N GLY A 143 -7.59 -9.58 -9.73
CA GLY A 143 -6.15 -9.62 -9.45
C GLY A 143 -5.55 -8.21 -9.39
N ALA A 144 -4.29 -8.07 -9.77
CA ALA A 144 -3.59 -6.79 -9.79
C ALA A 144 -4.00 -5.87 -10.96
N GLY A 145 -4.66 -6.39 -11.98
CA GLY A 145 -5.06 -5.63 -13.15
C GLY A 145 -3.88 -4.90 -13.82
N LYS A 146 -4.06 -3.60 -14.05
CA LYS A 146 -3.03 -2.72 -14.66
C LYS A 146 -2.18 -1.98 -13.61
N SER A 147 -2.37 -2.26 -12.32
CA SER A 147 -1.81 -1.47 -11.22
C SER A 147 -0.28 -1.37 -11.25
N GLU A 148 0.45 -2.46 -11.51
CA GLU A 148 1.92 -2.41 -11.62
C GLU A 148 2.39 -1.44 -12.71
N LYS A 149 1.73 -1.46 -13.88
CA LYS A 149 2.06 -0.56 -14.98
C LYS A 149 1.77 0.90 -14.62
N THR A 150 0.69 1.14 -13.90
CA THR A 150 0.31 2.47 -13.42
C THR A 150 1.32 2.97 -12.39
N LEU A 151 1.69 2.14 -11.40
CA LEU A 151 2.69 2.50 -10.40
C LEU A 151 4.08 2.75 -11.00
N LYS A 152 4.51 1.98 -12.01
CA LYS A 152 5.78 2.22 -12.73
C LYS A 152 5.82 3.61 -13.39
N LYS A 153 4.66 4.14 -13.80
CA LYS A 153 4.58 5.50 -14.37
C LYS A 153 4.54 6.58 -13.29
N ALA A 154 3.85 6.32 -12.18
CA ALA A 154 3.67 7.29 -11.10
C ALA A 154 4.92 7.40 -10.22
N CYS A 155 5.54 6.28 -9.88
CA CYS A 155 6.70 6.20 -8.98
C CYS A 155 8.01 6.32 -9.76
N LYS A 156 8.28 7.47 -10.36
CA LYS A 156 9.45 7.70 -11.22
C LYS A 156 10.75 7.52 -10.45
N GLY A 157 11.65 6.71 -11.02
CA GLY A 157 12.96 6.43 -10.42
C GLY A 157 12.96 5.36 -9.33
N ALA A 158 11.78 4.83 -8.95
CA ALA A 158 11.66 3.70 -8.06
C ALA A 158 11.68 2.36 -8.80
N LYS A 159 12.07 1.31 -8.08
CA LYS A 159 11.92 -0.07 -8.54
C LYS A 159 10.58 -0.63 -8.06
N VAL A 160 9.62 -0.75 -8.96
CA VAL A 160 8.32 -1.38 -8.66
C VAL A 160 8.46 -2.89 -8.74
N MET A 161 8.20 -3.54 -7.62
CA MET A 161 8.28 -4.99 -7.44
C MET A 161 7.02 -5.67 -7.98
N LYS A 162 7.04 -7.02 -8.02
CA LYS A 162 5.85 -7.80 -8.36
C LYS A 162 4.76 -7.62 -7.31
N ALA A 163 3.53 -7.41 -7.73
CA ALA A 163 2.40 -7.23 -6.84
C ALA A 163 2.05 -8.50 -6.06
N LEU A 164 1.73 -8.35 -4.79
CA LEU A 164 0.97 -9.32 -4.01
C LEU A 164 -0.52 -9.00 -4.20
N ALA A 165 -1.27 -9.92 -4.77
CA ALA A 165 -2.71 -9.78 -4.95
C ALA A 165 -3.44 -10.71 -3.98
N ILE A 166 -4.41 -10.17 -3.23
CA ILE A 166 -5.16 -10.87 -2.17
C ILE A 166 -6.64 -10.72 -2.47
N HIS A 167 -7.38 -11.82 -2.50
CA HIS A 167 -8.83 -11.75 -2.60
C HIS A 167 -9.39 -11.08 -1.33
N GLY A 168 -10.16 -9.99 -1.50
CA GLY A 168 -10.60 -9.14 -0.38
C GLY A 168 -11.41 -9.92 0.66
N GLY A 169 -12.31 -10.78 0.20
CA GLY A 169 -13.09 -11.63 1.09
C GLY A 169 -12.29 -12.70 1.86
N GLU A 170 -11.03 -12.91 1.50
CA GLU A 170 -10.10 -13.84 2.16
C GLU A 170 -9.01 -13.10 2.97
N ALA A 171 -9.08 -11.76 3.06
CA ALA A 171 -8.03 -10.97 3.70
C ALA A 171 -7.74 -11.39 5.15
N VAL A 172 -8.80 -11.68 5.93
CA VAL A 172 -8.67 -12.13 7.32
C VAL A 172 -7.96 -13.48 7.39
N ASP A 173 -8.38 -14.44 6.57
CA ASP A 173 -7.84 -15.81 6.58
C ASP A 173 -6.42 -15.87 5.97
N SER A 174 -5.98 -14.80 5.30
CA SER A 174 -4.66 -14.70 4.68
C SER A 174 -3.58 -14.14 5.60
N GLU A 175 -3.85 -13.86 6.88
CA GLU A 175 -2.94 -13.21 7.82
C GLU A 175 -1.54 -13.84 7.83
N GLU A 176 -1.44 -15.14 8.06
CA GLU A 176 -0.14 -15.82 8.15
C GLU A 176 0.64 -15.78 6.83
N MET A 177 -0.04 -15.92 5.70
CA MET A 177 0.59 -15.80 4.37
C MET A 177 1.13 -14.39 4.14
N ILE A 178 0.35 -13.35 4.50
CA ILE A 178 0.73 -11.94 4.37
C ILE A 178 1.93 -11.63 5.26
N LYS A 179 1.90 -12.06 6.52
CA LYS A 179 3.01 -11.89 7.47
C LYS A 179 4.29 -12.60 7.01
N ALA A 180 4.16 -13.82 6.48
CA ALA A 180 5.30 -14.55 5.90
C ALA A 180 5.88 -13.81 4.69
N TRP A 181 5.03 -13.31 3.79
CA TRP A 181 5.47 -12.49 2.65
C TRP A 181 6.19 -11.23 3.10
N ALA A 182 5.66 -10.50 4.11
CA ALA A 182 6.28 -9.29 4.63
C ALA A 182 7.68 -9.56 5.19
N ARG A 183 7.82 -10.61 6.01
CA ARG A 183 9.13 -11.02 6.57
C ARG A 183 10.15 -11.40 5.50
N ALA A 184 9.70 -11.98 4.39
CA ALA A 184 10.57 -12.43 3.31
C ALA A 184 11.03 -11.31 2.37
N ASN A 185 10.24 -10.23 2.23
CA ASN A 185 10.46 -9.20 1.22
C ASN A 185 10.86 -7.82 1.76
N LEU A 186 10.55 -7.53 3.03
CA LEU A 186 10.66 -6.18 3.61
C LEU A 186 11.76 -6.04 4.67
N LYS A 187 12.55 -7.07 4.90
CA LYS A 187 13.70 -7.07 5.81
C LYS A 187 14.97 -6.74 5.07
#